data_497f028a5857acf408d664b52151453a
#
_entry.id   497f028a5857acf408d664b52151453a
#
_cell.length_a   1.000
_cell.length_b   1.000
_cell.length_c   1.000
_cell.angle_alpha   90.00
_cell.angle_beta   90.00
_cell.angle_gamma   90.00
#
_symmetry.space_group_name_H-M   'P 1'
#
loop_
_entity.id
_entity.type
_entity.pdbx_description
1 polymer ?
#
loop_
_entity_poly.entity_id
_entity_poly.type
_entity_poly.pdbx_seq_one_letter_code
_entity_poly.pdbx_strand_id
1 'polypeptide(L)'
;MLEQGEKLLIVHRRLFEKDIPRFFVGEVLVYEQGIAKVKGHTFVKDLFSGSMKKKPDLRTKVMAIVSGTLIVYQLPVTALLDSMRFSLDQDGGLVLTDEGGFSMDLSEALHKHETHQ
;
A
#
# COMPACT_ATOMS: atom_id res chain seq x y z
N MET A 1 -8.55 -7.47 14.68
CA MET A 1 -9.65 -6.59 14.28
C MET A 1 -9.14 -5.16 14.11
N LEU A 2 -9.59 -4.47 13.06
CA LEU A 2 -9.13 -3.11 12.82
C LEU A 2 -9.79 -2.12 13.76
N GLU A 3 -9.03 -1.13 14.19
CA GLU A 3 -9.52 -0.12 15.09
C GLU A 3 -9.20 1.26 14.56
N GLN A 4 -9.91 2.25 15.07
CA GLN A 4 -9.66 3.63 14.72
C GLN A 4 -8.21 4.01 14.99
N GLY A 5 -7.60 4.71 14.07
CA GLY A 5 -6.22 5.16 14.20
C GLY A 5 -5.19 4.21 13.62
N GLU A 6 -5.58 2.99 13.27
CA GLU A 6 -4.64 2.07 12.68
C GLU A 6 -4.25 2.52 11.28
N LYS A 7 -3.00 2.27 10.92
CA LYS A 7 -2.45 2.67 9.63
C LYS A 7 -2.39 1.47 8.72
N LEU A 8 -2.82 1.65 7.48
CA LEU A 8 -2.97 0.55 6.54
C LEU A 8 -2.33 0.88 5.21
N LEU A 9 -1.80 -0.16 4.58
CA LEU A 9 -1.51 -0.16 3.16
C LEU A 9 -2.54 -1.06 2.50
N ILE A 10 -3.28 -0.52 1.55
CA ILE A 10 -4.32 -1.27 0.85
C ILE A 10 -3.90 -1.41 -0.59
N VAL A 11 -3.82 -2.66 -1.05
CA VAL A 11 -3.39 -2.98 -2.39
C VAL A 11 -4.60 -3.44 -3.19
N HIS A 12 -4.87 -2.76 -4.30
CA HIS A 12 -5.90 -3.20 -5.23
C HIS A 12 -5.29 -4.28 -6.11
N ARG A 13 -5.86 -5.47 -6.04
CA ARG A 13 -5.35 -6.58 -6.83
C ARG A 13 -5.60 -6.32 -8.31
N ARG A 14 -4.60 -6.63 -9.10
CA ARG A 14 -4.73 -6.54 -10.55
C ARG A 14 -5.49 -7.77 -11.03
N LEU A 15 -6.60 -7.53 -11.69
CA LEU A 15 -7.41 -8.62 -12.25
C LEU A 15 -6.94 -8.99 -13.65
N PHE A 16 -6.33 -8.05 -14.36
CA PHE A 16 -5.82 -8.26 -15.70
C PHE A 16 -4.41 -7.72 -15.78
N GLU A 17 -3.64 -8.30 -16.70
CA GLU A 17 -2.25 -7.90 -16.89
C GLU A 17 -2.09 -6.41 -17.17
N LYS A 18 -3.07 -5.82 -17.83
CA LYS A 18 -2.99 -4.42 -18.23
C LYS A 18 -3.42 -3.47 -17.13
N ASP A 19 -3.93 -3.98 -16.02
CA ASP A 19 -4.34 -3.13 -14.92
C ASP A 19 -3.12 -2.45 -14.31
N ILE A 20 -3.26 -1.17 -14.02
CA ILE A 20 -2.19 -0.39 -13.43
C ILE A 20 -2.18 -0.64 -11.93
N PRO A 21 -1.02 -0.95 -11.33
CA PRO A 21 -0.94 -1.12 -9.88
C PRO A 21 -1.41 0.12 -9.15
N ARG A 22 -2.20 -0.07 -8.12
CA ARG A 22 -2.75 1.03 -7.33
C ARG A 22 -2.71 0.67 -5.87
N PHE A 23 -2.23 1.61 -5.07
CA PHE A 23 -2.09 1.44 -3.63
C PHE A 23 -2.74 2.62 -2.92
N PHE A 24 -3.25 2.35 -1.73
CA PHE A 24 -3.81 3.40 -0.89
C PHE A 24 -3.20 3.27 0.50
N VAL A 25 -2.61 4.34 1.00
CA VAL A 25 -1.99 4.35 2.32
C VAL A 25 -2.76 5.33 3.18
N GLY A 26 -3.26 4.87 4.31
CA GLY A 26 -4.07 5.74 5.13
C GLY A 26 -4.31 5.24 6.53
N GLU A 27 -5.14 5.98 7.23
CA GLU A 27 -5.49 5.72 8.62
C GLU A 27 -6.97 5.41 8.74
N VAL A 28 -7.30 4.41 9.54
CA VAL A 28 -8.68 3.99 9.76
C VAL A 28 -9.39 5.03 10.61
N LEU A 29 -10.48 5.57 10.09
CA LEU A 29 -11.35 6.46 10.85
C LEU A 29 -12.44 5.69 11.55
N VAL A 30 -13.03 4.71 10.87
CA VAL A 30 -14.10 3.87 11.41
C VAL A 30 -13.95 2.49 10.81
N TYR A 31 -14.19 1.47 11.62
CA TYR A 31 -14.25 0.11 11.12
C TYR A 31 -15.48 -0.56 11.71
N GLU A 32 -16.31 -1.15 10.87
CA GLU A 32 -17.55 -1.77 11.31
C GLU A 32 -17.94 -2.88 10.36
N GLN A 33 -18.04 -4.11 10.89
CA GLN A 33 -18.53 -5.27 10.15
C GLN A 33 -17.86 -5.45 8.79
N GLY A 34 -16.53 -5.38 8.76
CA GLY A 34 -15.78 -5.62 7.54
C GLY A 34 -15.68 -4.43 6.62
N ILE A 35 -16.28 -3.30 6.98
CA ILE A 35 -16.21 -2.08 6.17
C ILE A 35 -15.38 -1.06 6.92
N ALA A 36 -14.41 -0.49 6.24
CA ALA A 36 -13.52 0.51 6.83
C ALA A 36 -13.64 1.82 6.10
N LYS A 37 -13.62 2.91 6.87
CA LYS A 37 -13.51 4.25 6.34
C LYS A 37 -12.09 4.68 6.60
N VAL A 38 -11.33 4.93 5.53
CA VAL A 38 -9.89 5.16 5.62
C VAL A 38 -9.55 6.47 4.93
N LYS A 39 -8.76 7.29 5.63
CA LYS A 39 -8.34 8.59 5.11
C LYS A 39 -6.87 8.51 4.75
N GLY A 40 -6.52 8.85 3.51
CA GLY A 40 -5.15 8.75 3.07
C GLY A 40 -4.95 9.19 1.64
N HIS A 41 -3.88 8.69 1.04
CA HIS A 41 -3.48 9.06 -0.31
C HIS A 41 -3.36 7.84 -1.20
N THR A 42 -3.71 8.04 -2.47
CA THR A 42 -3.57 7.01 -3.50
C THR A 42 -2.20 7.14 -4.14
N PHE A 43 -1.57 6.00 -4.40
CA PHE A 43 -0.32 5.94 -5.13
C PHE A 43 -0.56 5.17 -6.42
N VAL A 44 -0.13 5.73 -7.54
CA VAL A 44 -0.30 5.10 -8.86
C VAL A 44 1.01 5.13 -9.60
N LYS A 45 1.16 4.21 -10.56
CA LYS A 45 2.35 4.16 -11.37
C LYS A 45 2.28 5.25 -12.44
N ASP A 46 3.34 6.04 -12.53
CA ASP A 46 3.50 7.02 -13.60
C ASP A 46 3.95 6.26 -14.84
N LEU A 47 3.15 6.33 -15.90
CA LEU A 47 3.42 5.58 -17.12
C LEU A 47 4.66 6.09 -17.86
N PHE A 48 5.05 7.35 -17.64
CA PHE A 48 6.22 7.89 -18.31
C PHE A 48 7.51 7.50 -17.62
N SER A 49 7.57 7.62 -16.31
CA SER A 49 8.79 7.35 -15.56
C SER A 49 8.86 5.94 -15.02
N GLY A 50 7.74 5.24 -14.96
CA GLY A 50 7.69 3.91 -14.36
C GLY A 50 7.73 3.91 -12.86
N SER A 51 7.79 5.06 -12.22
CA SER A 51 7.83 5.15 -10.77
C SER A 51 6.44 5.29 -10.18
N MET A 52 6.31 4.95 -8.91
CA MET A 52 5.06 5.14 -8.18
C MET A 52 4.98 6.58 -7.70
N LYS A 53 3.84 7.21 -7.92
CA LYS A 53 3.64 8.60 -7.53
C LYS A 53 2.45 8.75 -6.60
N LYS A 54 2.64 9.56 -5.59
CA LYS A 54 1.60 9.91 -4.64
C LYS A 54 0.69 10.95 -5.27
N LYS A 55 -0.60 10.66 -5.31
CA LYS A 55 -1.56 11.67 -5.76
C LYS A 55 -1.73 12.71 -4.66
N PRO A 56 -1.78 13.99 -4.99
CA PRO A 56 -1.80 15.04 -3.97
C PRO A 56 -3.09 15.10 -3.18
N ASP A 57 -4.16 14.54 -3.69
CA ASP A 57 -5.47 14.64 -3.05
C ASP A 57 -5.55 13.71 -1.83
N LEU A 58 -5.84 14.29 -0.68
CA LEU A 58 -6.19 13.51 0.49
C LEU A 58 -7.61 13.02 0.31
N ARG A 59 -7.82 11.72 0.42
CA ARG A 59 -9.11 11.12 0.18
C ARG A 59 -9.57 10.30 1.35
N THR A 60 -10.88 10.26 1.54
CA THR A 60 -11.51 9.35 2.49
C THR A 60 -12.29 8.33 1.68
N LYS A 61 -11.93 7.08 1.83
CA LYS A 61 -12.55 5.98 1.09
C LYS A 61 -13.27 5.04 2.04
N VAL A 62 -14.40 4.54 1.58
CA VAL A 62 -15.14 3.50 2.31
C VAL A 62 -14.99 2.22 1.51
N MET A 63 -14.49 1.19 2.13
CA MET A 63 -14.18 -0.04 1.40
C MET A 63 -14.47 -1.27 2.22
N ALA A 64 -14.86 -2.34 1.52
CA ALA A 64 -15.07 -3.63 2.14
C ALA A 64 -13.73 -4.34 2.26
N ILE A 65 -13.20 -4.37 3.46
CA ILE A 65 -11.85 -4.91 3.71
C ILE A 65 -11.78 -6.40 3.38
N VAL A 66 -12.89 -7.10 3.52
CA VAL A 66 -12.91 -8.55 3.26
C VAL A 66 -13.13 -8.88 1.79
N SER A 67 -13.13 -7.88 0.93
CA SER A 67 -13.29 -8.10 -0.52
C SER A 67 -12.10 -8.86 -1.08
N GLY A 68 -12.35 -9.80 -1.97
CA GLY A 68 -11.28 -10.54 -2.62
C GLY A 68 -10.42 -9.71 -3.56
N THR A 69 -10.82 -8.46 -3.84
CA THR A 69 -10.06 -7.57 -4.71
C THR A 69 -9.05 -6.72 -3.97
N LEU A 70 -9.02 -6.81 -2.65
CA LEU A 70 -8.10 -6.00 -1.83
C LEU A 70 -7.18 -6.90 -1.03
N ILE A 71 -5.95 -6.44 -0.86
CA ILE A 71 -5.03 -7.01 0.11
C ILE A 71 -4.69 -5.87 1.07
N VAL A 72 -4.84 -6.13 2.37
CA VAL A 72 -4.66 -5.10 3.39
C VAL A 72 -3.50 -5.48 4.28
N TYR A 73 -2.54 -4.59 4.40
CA TYR A 73 -1.41 -4.75 5.31
C TYR A 73 -1.53 -3.74 6.43
N GLN A 74 -1.32 -4.19 7.65
CA GLN A 74 -1.29 -3.32 8.81
C GLN A 74 0.11 -2.74 8.95
N LEU A 75 0.19 -1.41 9.08
CA LEU A 75 1.46 -0.74 9.23
C LEU A 75 1.71 -0.45 10.72
N PRO A 76 2.98 -0.34 11.13
CA PRO A 76 3.28 0.02 12.52
C PRO A 76 2.68 1.37 12.87
N VAL A 77 2.31 1.54 14.14
CA VAL A 77 1.76 2.82 14.59
C VAL A 77 2.77 3.95 14.45
N THR A 78 4.06 3.61 14.43
CA THR A 78 5.13 4.59 14.29
C THR A 78 5.38 5.01 12.85
N ALA A 79 4.74 4.36 11.88
CA ALA A 79 4.94 4.72 10.47
C ALA A 79 4.45 6.15 10.22
N LEU A 80 5.23 6.90 9.44
CA LEU A 80 4.93 8.30 9.15
C LEU A 80 4.19 8.38 7.82
N LEU A 81 2.86 8.46 7.89
CA LEU A 81 2.04 8.40 6.68
C LEU A 81 2.34 9.54 5.70
N ASP A 82 2.67 10.72 6.23
CA ASP A 82 2.89 11.88 5.37
C ASP A 82 4.16 11.78 4.55
N SER A 83 5.11 10.96 4.97
CA SER A 83 6.38 10.81 4.25
C SER A 83 6.49 9.48 3.51
N MET A 84 5.39 8.74 3.41
CA MET A 84 5.40 7.47 2.71
C MET A 84 5.70 7.65 1.23
N ARG A 85 6.51 6.76 0.70
CA ARG A 85 6.83 6.72 -0.72
C ARG A 85 7.21 5.30 -1.11
N PHE A 86 7.10 5.03 -2.40
CA PHE A 86 7.51 3.76 -2.95
C PHE A 86 8.84 3.93 -3.67
N SER A 87 9.68 2.92 -3.57
CA SER A 87 10.95 2.89 -4.28
C SER A 87 11.22 1.48 -4.77
N LEU A 88 12.21 1.32 -5.63
CA LEU A 88 12.63 0.01 -6.09
C LEU A 88 13.94 -0.36 -5.40
N ASP A 89 14.03 -1.61 -4.99
CA ASP A 89 15.28 -2.11 -4.42
C ASP A 89 16.23 -2.53 -5.55
N GLN A 90 17.36 -3.12 -5.19
CA GLN A 90 18.37 -3.50 -6.17
C GLN A 90 17.87 -4.55 -7.16
N ASP A 91 16.94 -5.36 -6.73
CA ASP A 91 16.39 -6.44 -7.56
C ASP A 91 15.14 -6.01 -8.32
N GLY A 92 14.79 -4.74 -8.24
CA GLY A 92 13.59 -4.24 -8.90
C GLY A 92 12.32 -4.48 -8.11
N GLY A 93 12.43 -4.94 -6.86
CA GLY A 93 11.28 -5.14 -5.99
C GLY A 93 10.75 -3.82 -5.46
N LEU A 94 9.43 -3.77 -5.28
CA LEU A 94 8.77 -2.56 -4.80
C LEU A 94 8.83 -2.51 -3.28
N VAL A 95 9.25 -1.37 -2.75
CA VAL A 95 9.40 -1.18 -1.31
C VAL A 95 8.66 0.08 -0.89
N LEU A 96 7.87 -0.02 0.18
CA LEU A 96 7.22 1.13 0.79
C LEU A 96 8.05 1.59 1.96
N THR A 97 8.42 2.86 1.98
CA THR A 97 9.24 3.42 3.04
C THR A 97 8.69 4.75 3.52
N ASP A 98 9.09 5.15 4.73
CA ASP A 98 8.88 6.51 5.21
C ASP A 98 10.24 7.08 5.58
N GLU A 99 10.26 8.28 6.14
CA GLU A 99 11.52 8.91 6.53
C GLU A 99 11.90 8.57 7.96
N GLY A 100 11.06 7.81 8.65
CA GLY A 100 11.27 7.48 10.04
C GLY A 100 11.84 6.11 10.31
N GLY A 101 12.34 5.43 9.28
CA GLY A 101 12.95 4.13 9.46
C GLY A 101 12.08 2.95 9.12
N PHE A 102 10.84 3.18 8.75
CA PHE A 102 9.96 2.10 8.32
C PHE A 102 10.27 1.69 6.88
N SER A 103 10.31 0.39 6.63
CA SER A 103 10.53 -0.14 5.29
C SER A 103 9.80 -1.47 5.18
N MET A 104 9.11 -1.67 4.07
CA MET A 104 8.36 -2.90 3.85
C MET A 104 8.50 -3.32 2.39
N ASP A 105 9.02 -4.53 2.19
CA ASP A 105 9.15 -5.11 0.87
C ASP A 105 7.80 -5.67 0.45
N LEU A 106 7.27 -5.20 -0.67
CA LEU A 106 5.97 -5.62 -1.16
C LEU A 106 6.09 -6.79 -2.13
N SER A 107 7.30 -7.22 -2.45
CA SER A 107 7.50 -8.39 -3.28
C SER A 107 7.19 -9.63 -2.43
N GLU A 108 6.25 -10.43 -2.89
CA GLU A 108 5.93 -11.68 -2.20
C GLU A 108 6.48 -12.88 -2.95
N ALA A 109 7.32 -12.62 -3.93
CA ALA A 109 7.88 -13.68 -4.74
C ALA A 109 9.08 -14.28 -4.02
N LEU A 110 8.93 -15.51 -3.58
CA LEU A 110 10.00 -16.20 -2.88
C LEU A 110 11.16 -16.55 -3.78
N HIS A 111 10.87 -16.73 -5.06
CA HIS A 111 11.87 -17.21 -6.01
C HIS A 111 13.07 -16.28 -6.13
N LYS A 112 12.89 -15.00 -5.91
CA LYS A 112 14.02 -14.08 -6.06
C LYS A 112 15.07 -14.29 -4.98
N HIS A 113 14.72 -14.93 -3.89
CA HIS A 113 15.69 -15.28 -2.86
C HIS A 113 16.25 -16.66 -3.05
N GLU A 114 15.45 -17.52 -3.66
CA GLU A 114 15.85 -18.91 -3.86
C GLU A 114 16.79 -19.08 -5.01
N THR A 115 16.69 -18.20 -5.98
CA THR A 115 17.54 -18.29 -7.16
C THR A 115 18.98 -17.99 -6.88
N HIS A 116 19.29 -17.58 -5.67
CA HIS A 116 20.67 -17.31 -5.28
C HIS A 116 21.39 -18.54 -4.74
N GLN A 117 20.71 -19.62 -4.71
CA GLN A 117 21.28 -20.83 -4.12
C GLN A 117 22.18 -21.59 -5.05
#